data_05eb105f29cb2e543e4a8eb54d1b9982
#
_entry.id   05eb105f29cb2e543e4a8eb54d1b9982
#
_cell.length_a   1.000
_cell.length_b   1.000
_cell.length_c   1.000
_cell.angle_alpha   90.00
_cell.angle_beta   90.00
_cell.angle_gamma   90.00
#
_symmetry.space_group_name_H-M   'P 1'
#
loop_
_entity.id
_entity.type
_entity.pdbx_description
1 polymer ?
#
loop_
_entity_poly.entity_id
_entity_poly.type
_entity_poly.pdbx_seq_one_letter_code
_entity_poly.pdbx_strand_id
1 'polypeptide(L)'
;MQPYAISRDSPWTHVAWTQALDLNFPLLSDWNAAATHGFDIAFEFRGLKDVSERSAFLIDAAGVVRGAWGYGTSDMPDFDELLGAARAL
;
A
#
# COMPACT_ATOMS: atom_id res chain seq x y z
N MET A 1 11.47 -1.31 -11.35
CA MET A 1 10.62 -0.98 -10.18
C MET A 1 9.86 -2.23 -9.74
N GLN A 2 9.82 -2.49 -8.45
CA GLN A 2 9.05 -3.60 -7.88
C GLN A 2 7.87 -3.03 -7.10
N PRO A 3 6.62 -3.22 -7.56
CA PRO A 3 5.46 -2.83 -6.78
C PRO A 3 5.10 -3.86 -5.73
N TYR A 4 4.59 -3.38 -4.60
CA TYR A 4 3.98 -4.19 -3.55
C TYR A 4 2.67 -3.55 -3.15
N ALA A 5 1.65 -4.35 -2.88
CA ALA A 5 0.43 -3.87 -2.24
C ALA A 5 0.37 -4.46 -0.83
N ILE A 6 -0.07 -3.65 0.11
CA ILE A 6 -0.12 -4.03 1.53
C ILE A 6 -1.52 -3.74 2.05
N SER A 7 -2.10 -4.72 2.75
CA SER A 7 -3.36 -4.53 3.46
C SER A 7 -3.34 -5.32 4.77
N ARG A 8 -4.30 -5.03 5.66
CA ARG A 8 -4.46 -5.77 6.91
C ARG A 8 -5.13 -7.13 6.74
N ASP A 9 -5.58 -7.45 5.55
CA ASP A 9 -6.20 -8.74 5.28
C ASP A 9 -5.21 -9.89 5.44
N SER A 10 -5.74 -11.08 5.69
CA SER A 10 -4.91 -12.25 5.96
C SER A 10 -4.09 -12.70 4.75
N PRO A 11 -2.98 -13.42 4.97
CA PRO A 11 -2.22 -13.99 3.85
C PRO A 11 -3.07 -14.92 2.98
N TRP A 12 -4.02 -15.64 3.56
CA TRP A 12 -4.93 -16.51 2.80
C TRP A 12 -5.85 -15.73 1.88
N THR A 13 -6.39 -14.61 2.35
CA THR A 13 -7.18 -13.69 1.52
C THR A 13 -6.32 -13.16 0.36
N HIS A 14 -5.08 -12.80 0.62
CA HIS A 14 -4.16 -12.31 -0.41
C HIS A 14 -3.84 -13.37 -1.46
N VAL A 15 -3.69 -14.63 -1.06
CA VAL A 15 -3.51 -15.74 -2.00
C VAL A 15 -4.72 -15.86 -2.91
N ALA A 16 -5.92 -15.80 -2.36
CA ALA A 16 -7.15 -15.89 -3.13
C ALA A 16 -7.27 -14.71 -4.11
N TRP A 17 -6.96 -13.50 -3.68
CA TRP A 17 -6.99 -12.31 -4.54
C TRP A 17 -5.96 -12.39 -5.65
N THR A 18 -4.74 -12.84 -5.33
CA THR A 18 -3.68 -13.00 -6.34
C THR A 18 -4.13 -13.93 -7.45
N GLN A 19 -4.77 -15.04 -7.10
CA GLN A 19 -5.29 -15.99 -8.08
C GLN A 19 -6.49 -15.44 -8.85
N ALA A 20 -7.47 -14.86 -8.14
CA ALA A 20 -8.70 -14.37 -8.75
C ALA A 20 -8.46 -13.20 -9.71
N LEU A 21 -7.49 -12.33 -9.41
CA LEU A 21 -7.18 -11.14 -10.18
C LEU A 21 -5.96 -11.31 -11.08
N ASP A 22 -5.35 -12.49 -11.07
CA ASP A 22 -4.14 -12.79 -11.85
C ASP A 22 -3.04 -11.73 -11.64
N LEU A 23 -2.76 -11.40 -10.38
CA LEU A 23 -1.77 -10.38 -10.03
C LEU A 23 -0.35 -10.91 -10.23
N ASN A 24 0.51 -10.07 -10.77
CA ASN A 24 1.92 -10.39 -11.02
C ASN A 24 2.88 -9.67 -10.07
N PHE A 25 2.36 -9.18 -8.94
CA PHE A 25 3.17 -8.55 -7.90
C PHE A 25 2.72 -9.04 -6.52
N PRO A 26 3.60 -8.99 -5.51
CA PRO A 26 3.28 -9.48 -4.17
C PRO A 26 2.23 -8.64 -3.45
N LEU A 27 1.33 -9.33 -2.74
CA LEU A 27 0.46 -8.74 -1.73
C LEU A 27 1.02 -9.09 -0.35
N LEU A 28 1.25 -8.10 0.48
CA LEU A 28 1.81 -8.28 1.81
C LEU A 28 0.72 -8.08 2.87
N SER A 29 0.67 -8.99 3.83
CA SER A 29 -0.29 -8.91 4.93
C SER A 29 0.30 -8.09 6.08
N ASP A 30 -0.37 -7.00 6.41
CA ASP A 30 -0.05 -6.18 7.58
C ASP A 30 -0.99 -6.57 8.74
N TRP A 31 -1.06 -7.86 9.03
CA TRP A 31 -2.02 -8.44 9.98
C TRP A 31 -1.98 -7.77 11.36
N ASN A 32 -0.79 -7.44 11.85
CA ASN A 32 -0.59 -6.78 13.14
C ASN A 32 -0.45 -5.26 13.04
N ALA A 33 -0.74 -4.68 11.89
CA ALA A 33 -0.65 -3.25 11.63
C ALA A 33 0.76 -2.64 11.81
N ALA A 34 1.81 -3.44 11.68
CA ALA A 34 3.17 -2.98 11.87
C ALA A 34 3.56 -1.91 10.83
N ALA A 35 3.27 -2.17 9.54
CA ALA A 35 3.53 -1.20 8.48
C ALA A 35 2.60 0.01 8.59
N THR A 36 1.33 -0.20 8.92
CA THR A 36 0.34 0.86 9.11
C THR A 36 0.82 1.88 10.16
N HIS A 37 1.33 1.40 11.29
CA HIS A 37 1.91 2.27 12.31
C HIS A 37 3.29 2.79 11.91
N GLY A 38 4.11 1.97 11.27
CA GLY A 38 5.45 2.38 10.84
C GLY A 38 5.46 3.53 9.84
N PHE A 39 4.47 3.60 8.96
CA PHE A 39 4.29 4.71 8.02
C PHE A 39 3.40 5.84 8.57
N ASP A 40 2.93 5.70 9.81
CA ASP A 40 2.08 6.70 10.49
C ASP A 40 0.79 7.01 9.72
N ILE A 41 0.12 5.97 9.23
CA ILE A 41 -1.11 6.07 8.43
C ILE A 41 -2.29 5.33 9.07
N ALA A 42 -2.22 5.04 10.37
CA ALA A 42 -3.29 4.36 11.08
C ALA A 42 -4.47 5.30 11.36
N PHE A 43 -5.69 4.83 11.15
CA PHE A 43 -6.89 5.55 11.53
C PHE A 43 -8.02 4.58 11.88
N GLU A 44 -9.12 5.10 12.40
CA GLU A 44 -10.33 4.32 12.67
C GLU A 44 -11.32 4.51 11.52
N PHE A 45 -11.80 3.40 10.96
CA PHE A 45 -12.77 3.43 9.87
C PHE A 45 -13.98 2.56 10.23
N ARG A 46 -15.13 3.21 10.38
CA ARG A 46 -16.40 2.54 10.71
C ARG A 46 -16.30 1.62 11.92
N GLY A 47 -15.62 2.08 12.98
CA GLY A 47 -15.42 1.32 14.21
C GLY A 47 -14.25 0.33 14.18
N LEU A 48 -13.61 0.13 13.04
CA LEU A 48 -12.43 -0.72 12.95
C LEU A 48 -11.17 0.12 13.17
N LYS A 49 -10.40 -0.24 14.20
CA LYS A 49 -9.18 0.47 14.58
C LYS A 49 -7.98 -0.01 13.79
N ASP A 50 -6.95 0.87 13.70
CA ASP A 50 -5.66 0.54 13.10
C ASP A 50 -5.76 0.10 11.64
N VAL A 51 -6.68 0.72 10.91
CA VAL A 51 -6.80 0.57 9.46
C VAL A 51 -5.83 1.54 8.80
N SER A 52 -5.20 1.14 7.70
CA SER A 52 -4.32 2.05 6.97
C SER A 52 -5.13 3.03 6.13
N GLU A 53 -4.71 4.30 6.15
CA GLU A 53 -5.18 5.27 5.16
C GLU A 53 -4.79 4.80 3.76
N ARG A 54 -5.60 5.16 2.76
CA ARG A 54 -5.25 4.90 1.36
C ARG A 54 -4.05 5.76 0.99
N SER A 55 -2.94 5.12 0.70
CA SER A 55 -1.67 5.80 0.50
C SER A 55 -0.76 5.04 -0.44
N ALA A 56 0.23 5.74 -0.98
CA ALA A 56 1.30 5.16 -1.75
C ALA A 56 2.63 5.77 -1.31
N PHE A 57 3.66 4.96 -1.32
CA PHE A 57 5.02 5.38 -0.98
C PHE A 57 5.99 4.91 -2.06
N LEU A 58 6.93 5.76 -2.39
CA LEU A 58 8.02 5.44 -3.30
C LEU A 58 9.30 5.38 -2.50
N ILE A 59 9.99 4.23 -2.55
CA ILE A 59 11.18 3.96 -1.77
C ILE A 59 12.31 3.65 -2.73
N ASP A 60 13.48 4.29 -2.54
CA ASP A 60 14.64 4.06 -3.39
C ASP A 60 15.43 2.80 -2.95
N ALA A 61 16.47 2.47 -3.71
CA ALA A 61 17.29 1.30 -3.43
C ALA A 61 18.04 1.37 -2.09
N ALA A 62 18.19 2.56 -1.53
CA ALA A 62 18.81 2.76 -0.22
C ALA A 62 17.80 2.65 0.95
N GLY A 63 16.53 2.41 0.64
CA GLY A 63 15.47 2.31 1.65
C GLY A 63 14.93 3.66 2.11
N VAL A 64 15.21 4.73 1.36
CA VAL A 64 14.74 6.08 1.70
C VAL A 64 13.44 6.37 0.97
N VAL A 65 12.43 6.89 1.70
CA VAL A 65 11.17 7.32 1.12
C VAL A 65 11.39 8.57 0.27
N ARG A 66 11.12 8.47 -1.04
CA ARG A 66 11.31 9.54 -2.00
C ARG A 66 9.99 10.22 -2.39
N GLY A 67 8.88 9.61 -2.08
CA GLY A 67 7.57 10.18 -2.32
C GLY A 67 6.54 9.53 -1.43
N ALA A 68 5.52 10.31 -1.05
CA ALA A 68 4.41 9.82 -0.25
C ALA A 68 3.14 10.54 -0.71
N TRP A 69 2.06 9.76 -0.90
CA TRP A 69 0.77 10.28 -1.34
C TRP A 69 -0.34 9.71 -0.48
N GLY A 70 -1.27 10.55 -0.07
CA GLY A 70 -2.47 10.14 0.64
C GLY A 70 -3.71 10.36 -0.23
N TYR A 71 -4.70 9.48 -0.07
CA TYR A 71 -5.94 9.53 -0.83
C TYR A 71 -7.14 9.42 0.10
N GLY A 72 -8.25 10.03 -0.29
CA GLY A 72 -9.52 9.83 0.40
C GLY A 72 -10.04 8.40 0.21
N THR A 73 -11.01 8.00 1.04
CA THR A 73 -11.51 6.61 1.06
C THR A 73 -12.13 6.14 -0.27
N SER A 74 -12.57 7.07 -1.11
CA SER A 74 -13.14 6.76 -2.43
C SER A 74 -12.28 7.25 -3.59
N ASP A 75 -11.13 7.86 -3.33
CA ASP A 75 -10.27 8.40 -4.38
C ASP A 75 -9.45 7.30 -5.04
N MET A 76 -9.18 7.48 -6.33
CA MET A 76 -8.25 6.62 -7.07
C MET A 76 -6.90 7.29 -7.16
N PRO A 77 -5.79 6.54 -7.01
CA PRO A 77 -4.46 7.08 -7.24
C PRO A 77 -4.30 7.56 -8.68
N ASP A 78 -3.52 8.64 -8.85
CA ASP A 78 -3.05 9.04 -10.17
C ASP A 78 -1.82 8.20 -10.52
N PHE A 79 -2.03 7.13 -11.27
CA PHE A 79 -0.95 6.20 -11.62
C PHE A 79 0.11 6.83 -12.52
N ASP A 80 -0.26 7.80 -13.35
CA ASP A 80 0.72 8.51 -14.18
C ASP A 80 1.67 9.35 -13.33
N GLU A 81 1.16 9.99 -12.28
CA GLU A 81 1.98 10.71 -11.32
C GLU A 81 2.96 9.77 -10.60
N LEU A 82 2.47 8.62 -10.12
CA LEU A 82 3.30 7.63 -9.44
C LEU A 82 4.39 7.07 -10.36
N LEU A 83 4.04 6.73 -11.59
CA LEU A 83 5.01 6.25 -12.57
C LEU A 83 6.03 7.31 -12.94
N GLY A 84 5.59 8.56 -13.10
CA GLY A 84 6.49 9.68 -13.37
C GLY A 84 7.51 9.89 -12.26
N ALA A 85 7.05 9.84 -10.99
CA ALA A 85 7.93 9.95 -9.84
C ALA A 85 8.93 8.78 -9.77
N ALA A 86 8.49 7.55 -10.08
CA ALA A 86 9.37 6.38 -10.11
C ALA A 86 10.46 6.50 -11.18
N ARG A 87 10.12 7.03 -12.35
CA ARG A 87 11.08 7.24 -13.45
C ARG A 87 12.10 8.32 -13.15
N ALA A 88 11.79 9.24 -12.23
CA ALA A 88 12.68 10.33 -11.83
C ALA A 88 13.72 9.94 -10.78
N LEU A 89 13.66 8.71 -10.27
CA LEU A 89 14.62 8.22 -9.27
C LEU A 89 16.00 7.98 -9.87
#